data_085f0b53b183e57bc8cacdba1515cec3
#
_entry.id   085f0b53b183e57bc8cacdba1515cec3
#
_cell.length_a   1.000
_cell.length_b   1.000
_cell.length_c   1.000
_cell.angle_alpha   90.00
_cell.angle_beta   90.00
_cell.angle_gamma   90.00
#
_symmetry.space_group_name_H-M   'P 1'
#
loop_
_entity.id
_entity.type
_entity.pdbx_description
1 polymer ?
#
loop_
_entity_poly.entity_id
_entity_poly.type
_entity_poly.pdbx_seq_one_letter_code
_entity_poly.pdbx_strand_id
1 'polypeptide(L)' 'MNKRQELIDELIKADQDGTYKTYKSTEEIKVMNNEEVQILYSNMKNYLSDKRTHINY' A
#
# COMPACT_ATOMS: atom_id res chain seq x y z
N MET A 1 1.38 -19.78 -3.12
CA MET A 1 1.37 -18.49 -2.44
C MET A 1 0.71 -17.44 -3.30
N ASN A 2 -0.12 -16.63 -2.72
CA ASN A 2 -0.91 -15.67 -3.49
C ASN A 2 -0.28 -14.29 -3.40
N LYS A 3 0.33 -13.83 -4.48
CA LYS A 3 0.99 -12.53 -4.50
C LYS A 3 0.02 -11.38 -4.20
N ARG A 4 -1.19 -11.51 -4.71
CA ARG A 4 -2.22 -10.50 -4.47
C ARG A 4 -2.50 -10.35 -2.97
N GLN A 5 -2.58 -11.47 -2.28
CA GLN A 5 -2.85 -11.44 -0.85
C GLN A 5 -1.71 -10.78 -0.07
N GLU A 6 -0.48 -11.01 -0.50
CA GLU A 6 0.68 -10.37 0.13
C GLU A 6 0.62 -8.86 -0.02
N LEU A 7 0.29 -8.39 -1.22
CA LEU A 7 0.18 -6.95 -1.46
C LEU A 7 -0.94 -6.33 -0.63
N ILE A 8 -2.07 -7.02 -0.55
CA ILE A 8 -3.20 -6.56 0.24
C ILE A 8 -2.82 -6.47 1.71
N ASP A 9 -2.15 -7.49 2.22
CA ASP A 9 -1.74 -7.51 3.62
C ASP A 9 -0.80 -6.35 3.94
N GLU A 10 0.13 -6.06 3.06
CA GLU A 10 1.05 -4.96 3.27
C GLU A 10 0.34 -3.61 3.24
N LEU A 11 -0.61 -3.46 2.33
CA LEU A 11 -1.38 -2.22 2.25
C LEU A 11 -2.19 -1.99 3.52
N ILE A 12 -2.86 -3.04 3.99
CA ILE A 12 -3.66 -2.94 5.20
C ILE A 12 -2.78 -2.61 6.40
N LYS A 13 -1.65 -3.27 6.50
CA LYS A 13 -0.73 -3.05 7.60
C LYS A 13 -0.19 -1.61 7.60
N ALA A 14 0.19 -1.12 6.43
CA ALA A 14 0.71 0.24 6.30
C ALA A 14 -0.35 1.26 6.70
N ASP A 15 -1.60 1.01 6.31
CA ASP A 15 -2.70 1.89 6.65
C ASP A 15 -2.96 1.88 8.15
N GLN A 16 -2.98 0.71 8.77
CA GLN A 16 -3.21 0.58 10.20
C GLN A 16 -2.09 1.19 11.04
N ASP A 17 -0.87 1.07 10.55
CA ASP A 17 0.30 1.62 11.24
C ASP A 17 0.43 3.13 11.05
N GLY A 18 -0.32 3.69 10.13
CA GLY A 18 -0.20 5.10 9.80
C GLY A 18 0.97 5.41 8.89
N THR A 19 1.64 4.39 8.39
CA THR A 19 2.78 4.57 7.49
C THR A 19 2.35 5.13 6.15
N TYR A 20 1.22 4.65 5.66
CA TYR A 20 0.68 5.10 4.39
C TYR A 20 -0.84 5.00 4.44
N LYS A 21 -1.51 6.13 4.29
CA LYS A 21 -2.97 6.16 4.34
C LYS A 21 -3.56 5.92 2.97
N THR A 22 -4.33 4.86 2.86
CA THR A 22 -4.96 4.51 1.59
C THR A 22 -6.29 5.20 1.39
N TYR A 23 -6.88 5.71 2.46
CA TYR A 23 -8.22 6.32 2.45
C TYR A 23 -9.29 5.30 2.06
N LYS A 24 -8.99 4.02 2.26
CA LYS A 24 -9.93 2.94 1.99
C LYS A 24 -10.03 2.05 3.22
N SER A 25 -11.21 1.47 3.40
CA SER A 25 -11.39 0.53 4.50
C SER A 25 -10.72 -0.80 4.14
N THR A 26 -10.49 -1.62 5.17
CA THR A 26 -9.91 -2.94 4.98
C THR A 26 -10.73 -3.74 3.97
N GLU A 27 -12.05 -3.65 4.08
CA GLU A 27 -12.93 -4.41 3.20
C GLU A 27 -12.85 -3.93 1.76
N GLU A 28 -12.70 -2.63 1.57
CA GLU A 28 -12.54 -2.09 0.23
C GLU A 28 -11.26 -2.58 -0.42
N ILE A 29 -10.18 -2.63 0.36
CA ILE A 29 -8.90 -3.10 -0.16
C ILE A 29 -8.99 -4.57 -0.56
N LYS A 30 -9.70 -5.36 0.23
CA LYS A 30 -9.81 -6.80 -0.03
C LYS A 30 -10.58 -7.12 -1.30
N VAL A 31 -11.51 -6.25 -1.69
CA VAL A 31 -12.33 -6.49 -2.87
C VAL A 31 -11.84 -5.76 -4.12
N MET A 32 -10.75 -5.03 -4.01
CA MET A 32 -10.19 -4.36 -5.18
C MET A 32 -9.69 -5.38 -6.20
N ASN A 33 -9.76 -5.02 -7.49
CA ASN A 33 -9.25 -5.93 -8.51
C ASN A 33 -7.71 -5.90 -8.50
N ASN A 34 -7.10 -6.85 -9.21
CA ASN A 34 -5.65 -7.01 -9.19
C ASN A 34 -4.92 -5.77 -9.66
N GLU A 35 -5.45 -5.12 -10.67
CA GLU A 35 -4.83 -3.93 -11.23
C GLU A 35 -4.80 -2.79 -10.22
N GLU A 36 -5.91 -2.58 -9.55
CA GLU A 36 -6.00 -1.53 -8.53
C GLU A 36 -5.08 -1.81 -7.35
N VAL A 37 -5.00 -3.07 -6.95
CA VAL A 37 -4.11 -3.46 -5.86
C VAL A 37 -2.66 -3.13 -6.22
N GLN A 38 -2.27 -3.45 -7.45
CA GLN A 38 -0.90 -3.18 -7.89
C GLN A 38 -0.61 -1.69 -7.98
N ILE A 39 -1.56 -0.92 -8.47
CA ILE A 39 -1.40 0.53 -8.56
C ILE A 39 -1.25 1.13 -7.16
N LEU A 40 -2.13 0.74 -6.25
CA LEU A 40 -2.08 1.25 -4.90
C LEU A 40 -0.78 0.86 -4.20
N TYR A 41 -0.36 -0.37 -4.40
CA TYR A 41 0.89 -0.84 -3.82
C TYR A 41 2.09 -0.07 -4.37
N SER A 42 2.11 0.18 -5.67
CA SER A 42 3.16 0.98 -6.30
C SER A 42 3.20 2.38 -5.73
N ASN A 43 2.02 2.97 -5.56
CA ASN A 43 1.93 4.31 -4.98
C ASN A 43 2.49 4.33 -3.57
N MET A 44 2.20 3.30 -2.79
CA MET A 44 2.73 3.20 -1.44
C MET A 44 4.26 3.11 -1.46
N LYS A 45 4.80 2.28 -2.34
CA LYS A 45 6.24 2.12 -2.44
C LYS A 45 6.92 3.41 -2.86
N ASN A 46 6.32 4.10 -3.82
CA ASN A 46 6.86 5.38 -4.29
C ASN A 46 6.83 6.43 -3.18
N TYR A 47 5.74 6.47 -2.43
CA TYR A 47 5.60 7.40 -1.33
C TYR A 47 6.70 7.18 -0.28
N LEU A 48 6.92 5.93 0.10
CA LEU A 48 7.92 5.60 1.10
C LEU A 48 9.33 5.88 0.59
N SER A 49 9.56 5.63 -0.68
CA SER A 49 10.86 5.90 -1.29
C SER A 49 11.14 7.40 -1.33
N ASP A 50 10.17 8.19 -1.72
CA ASP A 50 10.28 9.64 -1.74
C ASP A 50 10.60 10.20 -0.36
N LYS A 51 9.89 9.71 0.63
CA LYS A 51 10.09 10.14 2.00
C LYS A 51 11.52 9.86 2.45
N ARG A 52 12.04 8.72 2.07
CA ARG A 52 13.40 8.32 2.39
C ARG A 52 14.41 9.22 1.71
N THR A 53 14.21 9.49 0.44
CA THR A 53 15.09 10.34 -0.35
C THR A 53 15.11 11.75 0.22
N HIS A 54 13.95 12.21 0.63
CA HIS A 54 13.81 13.54 1.19
C HIS A 54 14.64 13.71 2.47
N ILE A 55 14.72 12.66 3.26
CA ILE A 55 15.45 12.69 4.50
C ILE A 55 16.95 12.81 4.28
N ASN A 56 17.42 12.36 3.14
CA ASN A 56 18.85 12.33 2.85
C ASN A 56 19.45 13.69 2.55
N TYR A 57 18.65 14.71 2.52
CA TYR A 57 19.17 16.03 2.40
C TYR A 57 19.60 16.54 3.77
#